data_ce85db11c187af57132938e929ef49c9
#
_entry.id   ce85db11c187af57132938e929ef49c9
#
_cell.length_a   1.000
_cell.length_b   1.000
_cell.length_c   1.000
_cell.angle_alpha   90.00
_cell.angle_beta   90.00
_cell.angle_gamma   90.00
#
_symmetry.space_group_name_H-M   'P 1'
#
loop_
_entity.id
_entity.type
_entity.pdbx_description
1 polymer ?
#
loop_
_entity_poly.entity_id
_entity_poly.type
_entity_poly.pdbx_seq_one_letter_code
_entity_poly.pdbx_strand_id
1 'polypeptide(L)'
;MFKIATQTTYPSWGYTISKGATTIWESFEIESKKPYTVSLNMKMFGSTEIFFFRDLAGIGRGDIGFRQITIRPCIVGDLTYAKASLKTVRGLIAVDWKVADRSLDMKVTLPANSMGKVSVPKMQYKNVTITESGNTVWQDGSYVGTVLGITGGSETEDYVTFDVGSGDYLFQLSGQK
;
A
#
# COMPACT_ATOMS: atom_id res chain seq x y z
N MET A 1 -12.25 1.29 6.68
CA MET A 1 -11.30 2.38 6.96
C MET A 1 -11.31 3.45 5.86
N PHE A 2 -11.18 3.11 4.58
CA PHE A 2 -11.19 4.08 3.47
C PHE A 2 -12.37 5.05 3.52
N LYS A 3 -13.61 4.54 3.66
CA LYS A 3 -14.80 5.37 3.77
C LYS A 3 -14.76 6.39 4.94
N ILE A 4 -14.23 5.99 6.10
CA ILE A 4 -14.08 6.90 7.25
C ILE A 4 -13.03 8.00 6.98
N ALA A 5 -12.00 7.68 6.18
CA ALA A 5 -10.95 8.63 5.82
C ALA A 5 -11.39 9.63 4.75
N THR A 6 -12.34 9.28 3.87
CA THR A 6 -12.69 10.08 2.69
C THR A 6 -14.02 10.82 2.82
N GLN A 7 -14.97 10.34 3.66
CA GLN A 7 -16.26 11.02 3.81
C GLN A 7 -16.14 12.25 4.74
N THR A 8 -17.07 13.21 4.58
CA THR A 8 -17.14 14.43 5.39
C THR A 8 -18.34 14.44 6.36
N THR A 9 -19.22 13.44 6.24
CA THR A 9 -20.38 13.27 7.14
C THR A 9 -20.00 12.42 8.34
N TYR A 10 -20.78 12.53 9.43
CA TYR A 10 -20.64 11.71 10.63
C TYR A 10 -20.84 10.20 10.32
N PRO A 11 -20.07 9.29 10.90
CA PRO A 11 -18.83 9.49 11.65
C PRO A 11 -17.60 9.46 10.70
N SER A 12 -16.72 10.46 10.79
CA SER A 12 -15.50 10.51 9.98
C SER A 12 -14.50 11.55 10.48
N TRP A 13 -13.26 11.49 10.03
CA TRP A 13 -12.29 12.57 10.28
C TRP A 13 -12.65 13.86 9.56
N GLY A 14 -13.20 13.79 8.34
CA GLY A 14 -13.70 14.97 7.65
C GLY A 14 -14.79 15.70 8.44
N TYR A 15 -15.66 14.94 9.12
CA TYR A 15 -16.65 15.51 10.03
C TYR A 15 -15.99 16.23 11.22
N THR A 16 -15.02 15.61 11.91
CA THR A 16 -14.34 16.25 13.03
C THR A 16 -13.58 17.51 12.60
N ILE A 17 -12.93 17.49 11.44
CA ILE A 17 -12.27 18.66 10.85
C ILE A 17 -13.29 19.78 10.60
N SER A 18 -14.48 19.47 10.05
CA SER A 18 -15.54 20.47 9.85
C SER A 18 -16.07 21.08 11.16
N LYS A 19 -15.85 20.41 12.29
CA LYS A 19 -16.17 20.88 13.65
C LYS A 19 -14.99 21.59 14.33
N GLY A 20 -13.91 21.86 13.60
CA GLY A 20 -12.74 22.61 14.09
C GLY A 20 -11.67 21.75 14.75
N ALA A 21 -11.64 20.44 14.51
CA ALA A 21 -10.57 19.59 15.02
C ALA A 21 -9.21 19.98 14.39
N THR A 22 -8.24 20.24 15.27
CA THR A 22 -6.82 20.43 14.90
C THR A 22 -5.95 19.28 15.40
N THR A 23 -6.54 18.34 16.11
CA THR A 23 -5.92 17.15 16.69
C THR A 23 -6.86 15.96 16.50
N ILE A 24 -6.40 14.75 16.80
CA ILE A 24 -7.23 13.55 16.73
C ILE A 24 -8.07 13.45 18.00
N TRP A 25 -9.36 13.60 17.86
CA TRP A 25 -10.31 13.50 18.97
C TRP A 25 -10.59 12.04 19.33
N GLU A 26 -10.87 11.78 20.61
CA GLU A 26 -11.26 10.47 21.14
C GLU A 26 -12.62 9.99 20.61
N SER A 27 -13.48 10.91 20.18
CA SER A 27 -14.82 10.61 19.68
C SER A 27 -15.15 11.47 18.47
N PHE A 28 -15.86 10.90 17.49
CA PHE A 28 -16.45 11.70 16.41
C PHE A 28 -17.62 12.57 16.89
N GLU A 29 -18.28 12.19 17.99
CA GLU A 29 -19.41 12.91 18.56
C GLU A 29 -19.00 13.72 19.79
N ILE A 30 -18.60 14.96 19.57
CA ILE A 30 -18.08 15.81 20.64
C ILE A 30 -19.11 16.82 21.16
N GLU A 31 -20.05 17.25 20.34
CA GLU A 31 -21.02 18.30 20.72
C GLU A 31 -21.97 17.86 21.83
N SER A 32 -22.35 16.57 21.86
CA SER A 32 -23.19 15.98 22.91
C SER A 32 -22.45 15.79 24.24
N LYS A 33 -21.12 15.98 24.27
CA LYS A 33 -20.24 15.69 25.41
C LYS A 33 -19.63 16.96 26.03
N LYS A 34 -20.38 18.08 25.99
CA LYS A 34 -19.96 19.32 26.64
C LYS A 34 -20.55 19.39 28.07
N PRO A 35 -19.76 19.81 29.09
CA PRO A 35 -18.32 20.08 29.03
C PRO A 35 -17.55 18.81 28.65
N TYR A 36 -16.45 18.94 27.90
CA TYR A 36 -15.75 17.83 27.34
C TYR A 36 -15.32 16.79 28.37
N THR A 37 -15.92 15.61 28.33
CA THR A 37 -15.57 14.46 29.17
C THR A 37 -14.64 13.48 28.42
N VAL A 38 -14.24 13.83 27.19
CA VAL A 38 -13.38 13.05 26.31
C VAL A 38 -12.16 13.86 25.88
N SER A 39 -11.06 13.19 25.58
CA SER A 39 -9.83 13.84 25.12
C SER A 39 -10.00 14.41 23.71
N LEU A 40 -9.52 15.63 23.54
CA LEU A 40 -9.40 16.25 22.22
C LEU A 40 -8.08 15.92 21.52
N ASN A 41 -7.20 15.14 22.16
CA ASN A 41 -5.93 14.68 21.61
C ASN A 41 -5.66 13.25 22.04
N MET A 42 -6.25 12.29 21.31
CA MET A 42 -6.20 10.87 21.65
C MET A 42 -5.41 10.10 20.61
N LYS A 43 -4.23 9.60 20.99
CA LYS A 43 -3.35 8.82 20.11
C LYS A 43 -3.94 7.50 19.61
N MET A 44 -4.99 6.99 20.27
CA MET A 44 -5.60 5.70 19.91
C MET A 44 -6.13 5.67 18.47
N PHE A 45 -6.74 6.76 18.01
CA PHE A 45 -7.14 6.91 16.62
C PHE A 45 -5.99 7.29 15.67
N GLY A 46 -4.81 7.66 16.20
CA GLY A 46 -3.59 7.88 15.42
C GLY A 46 -3.06 6.61 14.76
N SER A 47 -3.43 5.42 15.26
CA SER A 47 -3.08 4.13 14.62
C SER A 47 -3.64 3.97 13.19
N THR A 48 -4.50 4.88 12.76
CA THR A 48 -4.99 4.98 11.37
C THR A 48 -3.87 5.12 10.35
N GLU A 49 -2.73 5.70 10.73
CA GLU A 49 -1.56 5.78 9.84
C GLU A 49 -1.13 4.40 9.34
N ILE A 50 -1.33 3.33 10.15
CA ILE A 50 -1.05 1.95 9.73
C ILE A 50 -1.82 1.59 8.47
N PHE A 51 -3.08 2.06 8.34
CA PHE A 51 -3.88 1.81 7.14
C PHE A 51 -3.26 2.44 5.90
N PHE A 52 -2.77 3.67 5.99
CA PHE A 52 -2.15 4.34 4.84
C PHE A 52 -0.84 3.66 4.41
N PHE A 53 0.00 3.28 5.38
CA PHE A 53 1.28 2.64 5.07
C PHE A 53 1.12 1.16 4.69
N ARG A 54 0.42 0.38 5.52
CA ARG A 54 0.34 -1.07 5.36
C ARG A 54 -0.65 -1.48 4.28
N ASP A 55 -1.81 -0.84 4.25
CA ASP A 55 -2.89 -1.29 3.37
C ASP A 55 -2.89 -0.51 2.04
N LEU A 56 -2.85 0.82 2.04
CA LEU A 56 -2.88 1.58 0.78
C LEU A 56 -1.54 1.54 0.03
N ALA A 57 -0.45 1.88 0.69
CA ALA A 57 0.88 1.79 0.08
C ALA A 57 1.43 0.37 0.04
N GLY A 58 0.95 -0.50 0.94
CA GLY A 58 1.31 -1.92 0.97
C GLY A 58 2.59 -2.24 1.72
N ILE A 59 3.19 -1.30 2.47
CA ILE A 59 4.44 -1.54 3.20
C ILE A 59 4.17 -2.34 4.47
N GLY A 60 4.52 -3.61 4.46
CA GLY A 60 4.37 -4.52 5.58
C GLY A 60 5.69 -5.11 6.06
N ARG A 61 5.71 -5.54 7.30
CA ARG A 61 6.83 -6.27 7.91
C ARG A 61 6.61 -7.77 7.74
N GLY A 62 7.49 -8.45 7.02
CA GLY A 62 7.46 -9.90 6.86
C GLY A 62 8.09 -10.63 8.04
N ASP A 63 9.14 -10.05 8.67
CA ASP A 63 9.75 -10.55 9.90
C ASP A 63 10.32 -9.42 10.78
N ILE A 64 10.92 -9.80 11.91
CA ILE A 64 11.53 -8.85 12.85
C ILE A 64 12.71 -8.12 12.16
N GLY A 65 12.77 -6.80 12.34
CA GLY A 65 13.85 -5.95 11.83
C GLY A 65 13.85 -5.76 10.31
N PHE A 66 12.74 -6.03 9.63
CA PHE A 66 12.60 -5.83 8.16
C PHE A 66 13.65 -6.59 7.32
N ARG A 67 14.08 -7.76 7.77
CA ARG A 67 14.90 -8.64 6.92
C ARG A 67 14.06 -9.20 5.77
N GLN A 68 12.81 -9.56 6.07
CA GLN A 68 11.78 -9.83 5.07
C GLN A 68 10.76 -8.69 5.07
N ILE A 69 10.45 -8.20 3.90
CA ILE A 69 9.54 -7.08 3.65
C ILE A 69 8.40 -7.58 2.77
N THR A 70 7.18 -7.22 3.11
CA THR A 70 6.04 -7.45 2.23
C THR A 70 5.60 -6.13 1.62
N ILE A 71 5.46 -6.09 0.30
CA ILE A 71 4.86 -4.99 -0.43
C ILE A 71 3.58 -5.53 -1.06
N ARG A 72 2.43 -5.11 -0.53
CA ARG A 72 1.11 -5.59 -0.98
C ARG A 72 0.08 -4.47 -0.91
N PRO A 73 0.08 -3.55 -1.87
CA PRO A 73 -0.86 -2.44 -1.89
C PRO A 73 -2.29 -2.92 -2.17
N CYS A 74 -3.25 -2.25 -1.53
CA CYS A 74 -4.67 -2.45 -1.77
C CYS A 74 -5.24 -1.22 -2.49
N ILE A 75 -5.60 -1.37 -3.75
CA ILE A 75 -6.22 -0.31 -4.54
C ILE A 75 -7.72 -0.33 -4.26
N VAL A 76 -8.22 0.73 -3.63
CA VAL A 76 -9.61 0.81 -3.15
C VAL A 76 -10.28 2.10 -3.58
N GLY A 77 -11.59 2.02 -3.82
CA GLY A 77 -12.41 3.17 -4.21
C GLY A 77 -11.95 3.79 -5.53
N ASP A 78 -11.78 5.09 -5.53
CA ASP A 78 -11.36 5.91 -6.65
C ASP A 78 -9.88 6.33 -6.59
N LEU A 79 -9.10 5.69 -5.72
CA LEU A 79 -7.67 5.97 -5.64
C LEU A 79 -6.95 5.56 -6.92
N THR A 80 -6.23 6.50 -7.49
CA THR A 80 -5.41 6.31 -8.69
C THR A 80 -3.92 6.24 -8.40
N TYR A 81 -3.49 6.61 -7.19
CA TYR A 81 -2.09 6.51 -6.78
C TYR A 81 -1.95 6.45 -5.26
N ALA A 82 -0.85 5.91 -4.78
CA ALA A 82 -0.34 6.14 -3.44
C ALA A 82 1.19 6.12 -3.46
N LYS A 83 1.78 6.94 -2.59
CA LYS A 83 3.22 7.01 -2.40
C LYS A 83 3.53 7.06 -0.93
N ALA A 84 4.42 6.17 -0.48
CA ALA A 84 4.89 6.14 0.90
C ALA A 84 6.35 5.70 0.98
N SER A 85 7.01 6.12 2.05
CA SER A 85 8.34 5.62 2.38
C SER A 85 8.50 5.46 3.88
N LEU A 86 9.26 4.44 4.28
CA LEU A 86 9.52 4.10 5.66
C LEU A 86 11.02 3.91 5.87
N LYS A 87 11.61 4.72 6.74
CA LYS A 87 13.00 4.55 7.14
C LYS A 87 13.08 3.49 8.26
N THR A 88 13.73 2.39 7.97
CA THR A 88 13.88 1.26 8.90
C THR A 88 15.34 1.16 9.41
N VAL A 89 15.58 0.25 10.34
CA VAL A 89 16.95 -0.08 10.79
C VAL A 89 17.85 -0.62 9.67
N ARG A 90 17.27 -1.08 8.55
CA ARG A 90 18.01 -1.60 7.39
C ARG A 90 18.18 -0.57 6.28
N GLY A 91 17.44 0.53 6.33
CA GLY A 91 17.43 1.58 5.32
C GLY A 91 16.02 1.96 4.88
N LEU A 92 15.95 2.58 3.71
CA LEU A 92 14.70 3.09 3.16
C LEU A 92 13.92 1.97 2.45
N ILE A 93 12.64 1.84 2.80
CA ILE A 93 11.63 1.15 2.01
C ILE A 93 10.77 2.22 1.36
N ALA A 94 10.53 2.14 0.06
CA ALA A 94 9.63 3.06 -0.62
C ALA A 94 8.72 2.32 -1.60
N VAL A 95 7.50 2.80 -1.72
CA VAL A 95 6.50 2.34 -2.69
C VAL A 95 5.84 3.55 -3.31
N ASP A 96 5.69 3.54 -4.63
CA ASP A 96 4.99 4.55 -5.40
C ASP A 96 4.23 3.84 -6.52
N TRP A 97 2.90 3.71 -6.37
CA TRP A 97 2.08 3.08 -7.40
C TRP A 97 1.09 4.06 -8.00
N LYS A 98 0.82 3.86 -9.28
CA LYS A 98 -0.13 4.66 -10.06
C LYS A 98 -0.91 3.77 -11.02
N VAL A 99 -2.24 3.94 -11.00
CA VAL A 99 -3.15 3.33 -11.97
C VAL A 99 -3.47 4.33 -13.07
N ALA A 100 -3.40 3.90 -14.32
CA ALA A 100 -3.83 4.69 -15.47
C ALA A 100 -4.53 3.75 -16.47
N ASP A 101 -5.76 4.10 -16.85
CA ASP A 101 -6.62 3.34 -17.78
C ASP A 101 -6.65 1.83 -17.48
N ARG A 102 -5.77 1.05 -18.13
CA ARG A 102 -5.68 -0.42 -18.01
C ARG A 102 -4.31 -0.90 -17.53
N SER A 103 -3.56 -0.03 -16.90
CA SER A 103 -2.20 -0.33 -16.44
C SER A 103 -2.00 0.08 -14.99
N LEU A 104 -1.04 -0.56 -14.37
CA LEU A 104 -0.50 -0.19 -13.07
C LEU A 104 1.01 -0.07 -13.19
N ASP A 105 1.55 1.08 -12.82
CA ASP A 105 2.98 1.26 -12.57
C ASP A 105 3.23 1.22 -11.07
N MET A 106 4.20 0.42 -10.62
CA MET A 106 4.54 0.29 -9.21
C MET A 106 6.05 0.28 -9.03
N LYS A 107 6.59 1.38 -8.46
CA LYS A 107 7.99 1.49 -8.06
C LYS A 107 8.16 1.00 -6.63
N VAL A 108 9.17 0.18 -6.41
CA VAL A 108 9.51 -0.38 -5.10
C VAL A 108 10.99 -0.24 -4.85
N THR A 109 11.35 0.29 -3.69
CA THR A 109 12.73 0.33 -3.18
C THR A 109 12.84 -0.55 -1.94
N LEU A 110 13.75 -1.50 -1.96
CA LEU A 110 14.09 -2.37 -0.83
C LEU A 110 15.55 -2.14 -0.40
N PRO A 111 15.81 -1.93 0.91
CA PRO A 111 17.15 -1.66 1.40
C PRO A 111 18.07 -2.86 1.28
N ALA A 112 19.38 -2.60 1.30
CA ALA A 112 20.41 -3.63 1.27
C ALA A 112 20.23 -4.68 2.38
N ASN A 113 20.61 -5.92 2.13
CA ASN A 113 20.49 -7.07 3.06
C ASN A 113 19.06 -7.34 3.51
N SER A 114 18.08 -7.10 2.64
CA SER A 114 16.69 -7.48 2.81
C SER A 114 16.19 -8.30 1.62
N MET A 115 15.12 -9.03 1.85
CA MET A 115 14.35 -9.73 0.82
C MET A 115 12.91 -9.26 0.86
N GLY A 116 12.23 -9.29 -0.27
CA GLY A 116 10.84 -8.86 -0.37
C GLY A 116 9.92 -9.87 -1.04
N LYS A 117 8.67 -9.86 -0.62
CA LYS A 117 7.54 -10.38 -1.39
C LYS A 117 6.77 -9.17 -1.92
N VAL A 118 6.87 -8.95 -3.24
CA VAL A 118 6.20 -7.83 -3.90
C VAL A 118 4.98 -8.35 -4.64
N SER A 119 3.79 -7.99 -4.15
CA SER A 119 2.51 -8.38 -4.71
C SER A 119 1.94 -7.26 -5.58
N VAL A 120 1.89 -7.49 -6.88
CA VAL A 120 1.32 -6.59 -7.87
C VAL A 120 -0.18 -6.88 -7.98
N PRO A 121 -1.09 -5.91 -7.67
CA PRO A 121 -2.53 -6.12 -7.76
C PRO A 121 -2.98 -6.33 -9.20
N LYS A 122 -3.79 -7.36 -9.45
CA LYS A 122 -4.34 -7.66 -10.77
C LYS A 122 -5.49 -6.73 -11.19
N MET A 123 -6.09 -5.98 -10.26
CA MET A 123 -7.19 -5.04 -10.52
C MET A 123 -8.37 -5.69 -11.28
N GLN A 124 -8.67 -6.98 -11.00
CA GLN A 124 -9.68 -7.79 -11.69
C GLN A 124 -9.38 -8.07 -13.18
N TYR A 125 -8.16 -7.77 -13.65
CA TYR A 125 -7.76 -8.19 -15.00
C TYR A 125 -7.44 -9.68 -15.05
N LYS A 126 -7.78 -10.28 -16.18
CA LYS A 126 -7.40 -11.64 -16.54
C LYS A 126 -6.20 -11.61 -17.50
N ASN A 127 -5.46 -12.70 -17.56
CA ASN A 127 -4.31 -12.83 -18.49
C ASN A 127 -3.36 -11.63 -18.43
N VAL A 128 -2.94 -11.28 -17.19
CA VAL A 128 -2.05 -10.14 -16.97
C VAL A 128 -0.64 -10.45 -17.46
N THR A 129 -0.03 -9.44 -18.08
CA THR A 129 1.41 -9.41 -18.35
C THR A 129 2.04 -8.38 -17.39
N ILE A 130 3.13 -8.78 -16.74
CA ILE A 130 3.89 -7.88 -15.87
C ILE A 130 5.32 -7.82 -16.37
N THR A 131 5.81 -6.59 -16.50
CA THR A 131 7.23 -6.33 -16.79
C THR A 131 7.91 -5.71 -15.56
N GLU A 132 9.20 -5.92 -15.45
CA GLU A 132 10.09 -5.21 -14.54
C GLU A 132 11.12 -4.46 -15.39
N SER A 133 11.15 -3.11 -15.27
CA SER A 133 12.01 -2.21 -16.06
C SER A 133 12.00 -2.55 -17.58
N GLY A 134 10.81 -2.87 -18.09
CA GLY A 134 10.57 -3.22 -19.50
C GLY A 134 10.82 -4.69 -19.89
N ASN A 135 11.35 -5.52 -18.98
CA ASN A 135 11.56 -6.95 -19.23
C ASN A 135 10.36 -7.75 -18.68
N THR A 136 9.80 -8.65 -19.49
CA THR A 136 8.66 -9.49 -19.05
C THR A 136 9.11 -10.43 -17.93
N VAL A 137 8.40 -10.38 -16.79
CA VAL A 137 8.63 -11.26 -15.64
C VAL A 137 7.44 -12.17 -15.33
N TRP A 138 6.25 -11.83 -15.84
CA TRP A 138 5.04 -12.66 -15.74
C TRP A 138 4.23 -12.60 -17.00
N GLN A 139 3.91 -13.75 -17.55
CA GLN A 139 3.08 -13.89 -18.75
C GLN A 139 2.41 -15.26 -18.78
N ASP A 140 1.20 -15.34 -19.31
CA ASP A 140 0.43 -16.59 -19.51
C ASP A 140 0.32 -17.44 -18.22
N GLY A 141 0.11 -16.79 -17.07
CA GLY A 141 -0.03 -17.44 -15.78
C GLY A 141 1.27 -18.01 -15.21
N SER A 142 2.42 -17.63 -15.75
CA SER A 142 3.71 -18.18 -15.37
C SER A 142 4.79 -17.11 -15.16
N TYR A 143 5.71 -17.40 -14.22
CA TYR A 143 6.92 -16.62 -14.04
C TYR A 143 7.91 -16.91 -15.17
N VAL A 144 8.38 -15.87 -15.86
CA VAL A 144 9.23 -16.00 -17.07
C VAL A 144 10.72 -15.94 -16.75
N GLY A 145 11.11 -15.51 -15.58
CA GLY A 145 12.41 -15.64 -14.93
C GLY A 145 13.67 -15.27 -15.71
N THR A 146 13.95 -13.98 -15.92
CA THR A 146 15.23 -13.55 -16.55
C THR A 146 15.81 -12.28 -15.94
N VAL A 147 15.17 -11.69 -14.92
CA VAL A 147 15.57 -10.40 -14.36
C VAL A 147 16.35 -10.59 -13.07
N LEU A 148 17.53 -9.97 -13.00
CA LEU A 148 18.37 -10.02 -11.82
C LEU A 148 17.64 -9.46 -10.60
N GLY A 149 17.70 -10.20 -9.48
CA GLY A 149 17.06 -9.81 -8.24
C GLY A 149 15.65 -10.36 -8.06
N ILE A 150 15.02 -10.92 -9.08
CA ILE A 150 13.74 -11.65 -8.98
C ILE A 150 14.02 -13.15 -9.07
N THR A 151 13.62 -13.89 -8.04
CA THR A 151 13.95 -15.33 -7.91
C THR A 151 12.74 -16.26 -8.09
N GLY A 152 11.54 -15.71 -8.17
CA GLY A 152 10.31 -16.48 -8.35
C GLY A 152 9.08 -15.61 -8.42
N GLY A 153 7.98 -16.22 -8.88
CA GLY A 153 6.68 -15.59 -8.93
C GLY A 153 5.57 -16.61 -8.70
N SER A 154 4.47 -16.16 -8.10
CA SER A 154 3.26 -16.95 -7.87
C SER A 154 2.02 -16.09 -8.05
N GLU A 155 0.90 -16.70 -8.41
CA GLU A 155 -0.37 -16.00 -8.65
C GLU A 155 -1.42 -16.44 -7.67
N THR A 156 -2.23 -15.48 -7.23
CA THR A 156 -3.50 -15.68 -6.54
C THR A 156 -4.63 -15.03 -7.35
N GLU A 157 -5.85 -15.11 -6.86
CA GLU A 157 -6.99 -14.45 -7.52
C GLU A 157 -6.73 -12.95 -7.74
N ASP A 158 -6.19 -12.25 -6.74
CA ASP A 158 -6.07 -10.79 -6.73
C ASP A 158 -4.66 -10.26 -7.07
N TYR A 159 -3.62 -11.09 -6.94
CA TYR A 159 -2.23 -10.63 -7.02
C TYR A 159 -1.34 -11.60 -7.77
N VAL A 160 -0.32 -11.03 -8.43
CA VAL A 160 0.91 -11.75 -8.78
C VAL A 160 2.00 -11.31 -7.81
N THR A 161 2.61 -12.25 -7.11
CA THR A 161 3.62 -12.00 -6.08
C THR A 161 4.98 -12.49 -6.53
N PHE A 162 5.98 -11.62 -6.46
CA PHE A 162 7.37 -11.91 -6.77
C PHE A 162 8.23 -12.00 -5.52
N ASP A 163 9.13 -12.98 -5.49
CA ASP A 163 10.21 -13.05 -4.52
C ASP A 163 11.40 -12.25 -5.05
N VAL A 164 11.80 -11.20 -4.32
CA VAL A 164 12.80 -10.25 -4.79
C VAL A 164 13.89 -9.99 -3.74
N GLY A 165 15.09 -9.67 -4.20
CA GLY A 165 16.18 -9.19 -3.36
C GLY A 165 16.08 -7.70 -3.04
N SER A 166 17.14 -7.15 -2.43
CA SER A 166 17.31 -5.71 -2.29
C SER A 166 17.52 -5.03 -3.64
N GLY A 167 17.02 -3.80 -3.80
CA GLY A 167 17.15 -3.03 -5.03
C GLY A 167 15.96 -2.13 -5.29
N ASP A 168 15.99 -1.51 -6.45
CA ASP A 168 14.92 -0.69 -7.00
C ASP A 168 14.25 -1.44 -8.15
N TYR A 169 12.94 -1.48 -8.14
CA TYR A 169 12.12 -2.20 -9.11
C TYR A 169 11.05 -1.28 -9.69
N LEU A 170 10.74 -1.45 -10.97
CA LEU A 170 9.61 -0.83 -11.66
C LEU A 170 8.73 -1.93 -12.27
N PHE A 171 7.75 -2.39 -11.53
CA PHE A 171 6.74 -3.31 -12.04
C PHE A 171 5.69 -2.54 -12.82
N GLN A 172 5.37 -3.03 -14.01
CA GLN A 172 4.31 -2.48 -14.86
C GLN A 172 3.37 -3.61 -15.25
N LEU A 173 2.11 -3.48 -14.89
CA LEU A 173 1.08 -4.46 -15.22
C LEU A 173 0.22 -3.91 -16.35
N SER A 174 -0.06 -4.78 -17.31
CA SER A 174 -1.09 -4.63 -18.34
C SER A 174 -1.98 -5.87 -18.40
N GLY A 175 -3.26 -5.69 -18.71
CA GLY A 175 -4.20 -6.80 -18.75
C GLY A 175 -5.49 -6.47 -19.49
N GLN A 176 -6.31 -7.50 -19.71
CA GLN A 176 -7.66 -7.37 -20.27
C GLN A 176 -8.70 -7.63 -19.17
N LYS A 177 -9.79 -6.87 -19.17
CA LYS A 177 -10.95 -7.11 -18.30
C LYS A 177 -11.79 -8.27 -18.78
#